data_c7895b5dd7eb1bf77beaa630d6553b0e
#
_entry.id   c7895b5dd7eb1bf77beaa630d6553b0e
#
_cell.length_a   1.000
_cell.length_b   1.000
_cell.length_c   1.000
_cell.angle_alpha   90.00
_cell.angle_beta   90.00
_cell.angle_gamma   90.00
#
_symmetry.space_group_name_H-M   'P 1'
#
loop_
_entity.id
_entity.type
_entity.pdbx_description
1 polymer ?
#
loop_
_entity_poly.entity_id
_entity_poly.type
_entity_poly.pdbx_seq_one_letter_code
_entity_poly.pdbx_strand_id
1 'polypeptide(L)'
;MGGSNPVADLIADKGWCVADGATGSNFFGRGLEAGYPPELWCLEKPEEVAAVHDAFLHAGADLFLTNSFGGNALRLKLHASEHRVAELNIAAAQLASEATQRHFATTGRKTLVAGSIGPTGELFVPMGMLDHRQAVEVFREQAMALAEGGADVLWIETMSSTEEVAAATEAAKTTGLPVCATLSFDTARCSMMGVTPMDFAQFAVDIELDMLGSNCGIGPAELLDSTQGIVASGIALPVVAKGNCGIPQYMDGAIHFHGSPDLMAQYALFARDV
;
A
#
# COMPACT_ATOMS: atom_id res chain seq x y z
N MET A 1 16.52 15.82 13.95
CA MET A 1 15.86 16.84 13.12
C MET A 1 14.73 16.09 12.44
N GLY A 2 13.46 16.33 12.84
CA GLY A 2 12.31 15.70 12.20
C GLY A 2 12.23 16.19 10.75
N GLY A 3 12.39 15.30 9.79
CA GLY A 3 12.12 15.59 8.39
C GLY A 3 10.63 16.02 8.25
N SER A 4 10.31 16.91 7.34
CA SER A 4 8.92 17.24 7.04
C SER A 4 8.24 15.97 6.51
N ASN A 5 7.05 15.67 7.01
CA ASN A 5 6.25 14.57 6.49
C ASN A 5 5.49 15.08 5.25
N PRO A 6 5.87 14.70 4.02
CA PRO A 6 5.28 15.27 2.81
C PRO A 6 3.79 14.95 2.65
N VAL A 7 3.30 13.87 3.28
CA VAL A 7 1.86 13.56 3.30
C VAL A 7 1.13 14.50 4.25
N ALA A 8 1.71 14.78 5.43
CA ALA A 8 1.14 15.76 6.34
C ALA A 8 1.05 17.15 5.71
N ASP A 9 2.06 17.54 4.91
CA ASP A 9 2.06 18.80 4.19
C ASP A 9 0.93 18.87 3.14
N LEU A 10 0.68 17.78 2.39
CA LEU A 10 -0.46 17.69 1.45
C LEU A 10 -1.81 17.74 2.15
N ILE A 11 -1.95 17.06 3.30
CA ILE A 11 -3.18 17.06 4.10
C ILE A 11 -3.43 18.45 4.68
N ALA A 12 -2.39 19.13 5.17
CA ALA A 12 -2.52 20.49 5.74
C ALA A 12 -3.07 21.49 4.73
N ASP A 13 -2.76 21.33 3.44
CA ASP A 13 -3.23 22.22 2.36
C ASP A 13 -4.71 21.98 2.01
N LYS A 14 -5.15 20.70 1.96
CA LYS A 14 -6.49 20.31 1.47
C LYS A 14 -7.42 19.76 2.54
N GLY A 15 -6.91 19.32 3.69
CA GLY A 15 -7.61 18.53 4.69
C GLY A 15 -7.71 17.04 4.38
N TRP A 16 -7.37 16.61 3.16
CA TRP A 16 -7.42 15.22 2.69
C TRP A 16 -6.52 15.00 1.48
N CYS A 17 -6.20 13.73 1.19
CA CYS A 17 -5.48 13.32 -0.02
C CYS A 17 -6.20 12.16 -0.72
N VAL A 18 -6.12 12.11 -2.04
CA VAL A 18 -6.59 10.97 -2.84
C VAL A 18 -5.42 10.06 -3.14
N ALA A 19 -5.50 8.82 -2.66
CA ALA A 19 -4.60 7.75 -3.10
C ALA A 19 -5.07 7.14 -4.43
N ASP A 20 -4.19 6.38 -5.06
CA ASP A 20 -4.51 5.57 -6.24
C ASP A 20 -5.52 4.45 -5.93
N GLY A 21 -5.89 3.71 -6.97
CA GLY A 21 -6.73 2.52 -6.91
C GLY A 21 -5.93 1.22 -7.03
N ALA A 22 -6.63 0.16 -7.49
CA ALA A 22 -6.06 -1.17 -7.63
C ALA A 22 -5.05 -1.24 -8.79
N THR A 23 -3.83 -1.68 -8.52
CA THR A 23 -2.77 -1.88 -9.52
C THR A 23 -2.93 -3.22 -10.24
N GLY A 24 -3.11 -4.32 -9.50
CA GLY A 24 -3.15 -5.67 -10.06
C GLY A 24 -4.25 -5.88 -11.10
N SER A 25 -5.49 -5.44 -10.84
CA SER A 25 -6.60 -5.56 -11.80
C SER A 25 -6.37 -4.74 -13.07
N ASN A 26 -5.69 -3.59 -12.97
CA ASN A 26 -5.29 -2.82 -14.15
C ASN A 26 -4.25 -3.57 -15.00
N PHE A 27 -3.32 -4.29 -14.38
CA PHE A 27 -2.34 -5.09 -15.12
C PHE A 27 -2.97 -6.31 -15.79
N PHE A 28 -3.95 -6.97 -15.19
CA PHE A 28 -4.71 -8.04 -15.86
C PHE A 28 -5.41 -7.53 -17.12
N GLY A 29 -6.01 -6.34 -17.07
CA GLY A 29 -6.58 -5.69 -18.26
C GLY A 29 -5.55 -5.32 -19.33
N ARG A 30 -4.27 -5.32 -19.01
CA ARG A 30 -3.13 -5.05 -19.90
C ARG A 30 -2.37 -6.31 -20.31
N GLY A 31 -2.86 -7.50 -19.92
CA GLY A 31 -2.31 -8.79 -20.32
C GLY A 31 -1.33 -9.41 -19.34
N LEU A 32 -1.35 -9.01 -18.07
CA LEU A 32 -0.65 -9.75 -17.02
C LEU A 32 -1.31 -11.12 -16.86
N GLU A 33 -0.53 -12.17 -16.95
CA GLU A 33 -1.02 -13.54 -16.79
C GLU A 33 -1.29 -13.86 -15.32
N ALA A 34 -2.32 -14.66 -15.05
CA ALA A 34 -2.62 -15.10 -13.68
C ALA A 34 -1.45 -15.89 -13.09
N GLY A 35 -1.02 -15.50 -11.89
CA GLY A 35 0.12 -16.12 -11.20
C GLY A 35 1.48 -15.59 -11.62
N TYR A 36 1.56 -14.69 -12.60
CA TYR A 36 2.81 -14.01 -12.91
C TYR A 36 3.05 -12.86 -11.92
N PRO A 37 4.27 -12.70 -11.37
CA PRO A 37 4.56 -11.62 -10.41
C PRO A 37 4.59 -10.27 -11.12
N PRO A 38 3.69 -9.33 -10.77
CA PRO A 38 3.62 -8.02 -11.43
C PRO A 38 4.90 -7.20 -11.26
N GLU A 39 5.66 -7.43 -10.20
CA GLU A 39 6.92 -6.73 -9.91
C GLU A 39 7.94 -6.87 -11.04
N LEU A 40 7.98 -8.00 -11.73
CA LEU A 40 8.88 -8.22 -12.86
C LEU A 40 8.59 -7.26 -14.03
N TRP A 41 7.35 -6.79 -14.16
CA TRP A 41 7.00 -5.84 -15.20
C TRP A 41 7.68 -4.48 -15.05
N CYS A 42 8.21 -4.17 -13.87
CA CYS A 42 9.03 -2.96 -13.71
C CYS A 42 10.28 -2.96 -14.61
N LEU A 43 10.74 -4.14 -15.02
CA LEU A 43 11.89 -4.32 -15.92
C LEU A 43 11.50 -4.86 -17.30
N GLU A 44 10.49 -5.74 -17.36
CA GLU A 44 10.11 -6.43 -18.59
C GLU A 44 9.12 -5.65 -19.46
N LYS A 45 8.23 -4.88 -18.82
CA LYS A 45 7.20 -4.05 -19.45
C LYS A 45 7.03 -2.71 -18.72
N PRO A 46 8.10 -1.92 -18.56
CA PRO A 46 8.07 -0.67 -17.78
C PRO A 46 7.04 0.33 -18.32
N GLU A 47 6.76 0.30 -19.62
CA GLU A 47 5.74 1.15 -20.27
C GLU A 47 4.32 0.85 -19.78
N GLU A 48 4.01 -0.41 -19.46
CA GLU A 48 2.70 -0.78 -18.93
C GLU A 48 2.53 -0.34 -17.48
N VAL A 49 3.62 -0.43 -16.69
CA VAL A 49 3.63 0.07 -15.32
C VAL A 49 3.49 1.59 -15.31
N ALA A 50 4.27 2.29 -16.13
CA ALA A 50 4.19 3.75 -16.26
C ALA A 50 2.79 4.22 -16.71
N ALA A 51 2.16 3.50 -17.64
CA ALA A 51 0.81 3.83 -18.11
C ALA A 51 -0.26 3.73 -17.01
N VAL A 52 -0.12 2.80 -16.05
CA VAL A 52 -1.02 2.72 -14.89
C VAL A 52 -0.78 3.89 -13.95
N HIS A 53 0.47 4.23 -13.64
CA HIS A 53 0.80 5.41 -12.84
C HIS A 53 0.27 6.70 -13.47
N ASP A 54 0.51 6.90 -14.77
CA ASP A 54 0.02 8.08 -15.49
C ASP A 54 -1.53 8.16 -15.47
N ALA A 55 -2.23 7.03 -15.56
CA ALA A 55 -3.70 7.00 -15.49
C ALA A 55 -4.21 7.48 -14.12
N PHE A 56 -3.60 7.05 -13.00
CA PHE A 56 -3.98 7.52 -11.67
C PHE A 56 -3.65 8.99 -11.45
N LEU A 57 -2.50 9.47 -11.93
CA LEU A 57 -2.12 10.87 -11.88
C LEU A 57 -3.10 11.77 -12.66
N HIS A 58 -3.51 11.33 -13.86
CA HIS A 58 -4.51 12.04 -14.66
C HIS A 58 -5.90 12.01 -14.02
N ALA A 59 -6.25 10.93 -13.31
CA ALA A 59 -7.49 10.83 -12.53
C ALA A 59 -7.50 11.74 -11.28
N GLY A 60 -6.35 12.28 -10.91
CA GLY A 60 -6.25 13.21 -9.80
C GLY A 60 -5.68 12.67 -8.50
N ALA A 61 -5.04 11.51 -8.50
CA ALA A 61 -4.36 10.99 -7.32
C ALA A 61 -3.28 11.97 -6.82
N ASP A 62 -3.23 12.20 -5.50
CA ASP A 62 -2.22 13.01 -4.83
C ASP A 62 -1.00 12.17 -4.44
N LEU A 63 -1.21 10.87 -4.23
CA LEU A 63 -0.17 9.89 -4.03
C LEU A 63 -0.58 8.56 -4.69
N PHE A 64 0.40 7.76 -5.09
CA PHE A 64 0.15 6.45 -5.69
C PHE A 64 1.27 5.47 -5.32
N LEU A 65 0.92 4.19 -5.30
CA LEU A 65 1.79 3.12 -4.86
C LEU A 65 2.67 2.61 -6.00
N THR A 66 3.91 2.24 -5.66
CA THR A 66 4.81 1.54 -6.57
C THR A 66 4.32 0.12 -6.87
N ASN A 67 4.72 -0.43 -8.01
CA ASN A 67 4.45 -1.82 -8.37
C ASN A 67 5.45 -2.77 -7.68
N SER A 68 5.36 -2.88 -6.34
CA SER A 68 6.33 -3.59 -5.49
C SER A 68 5.71 -4.34 -4.30
N PHE A 69 4.39 -4.57 -4.33
CA PHE A 69 3.65 -5.22 -3.24
C PHE A 69 4.29 -6.56 -2.81
N GLY A 70 4.59 -7.45 -3.74
CA GLY A 70 5.26 -8.73 -3.51
C GLY A 70 6.77 -8.65 -3.67
N GLY A 71 7.38 -7.47 -3.55
CA GLY A 71 8.80 -7.21 -3.83
C GLY A 71 9.78 -7.66 -2.75
N ASN A 72 9.35 -8.30 -1.66
CA ASN A 72 10.25 -8.86 -0.65
C ASN A 72 10.80 -10.24 -1.06
N ALA A 73 11.93 -10.64 -0.48
CA ALA A 73 12.63 -11.87 -0.85
C ALA A 73 11.77 -13.15 -0.69
N LEU A 74 10.91 -13.22 0.33
CA LEU A 74 10.07 -14.39 0.60
C LEU A 74 8.97 -14.54 -0.46
N ARG A 75 8.38 -13.45 -0.91
CA ARG A 75 7.39 -13.45 -1.99
C ARG A 75 8.04 -13.74 -3.35
N LEU A 76 9.14 -13.07 -3.66
CA LEU A 76 9.87 -13.27 -4.91
C LEU A 76 10.45 -14.68 -5.06
N LYS A 77 10.75 -15.36 -3.94
CA LYS A 77 11.19 -16.76 -3.92
C LYS A 77 10.16 -17.71 -4.56
N LEU A 78 8.87 -17.42 -4.49
CA LEU A 78 7.82 -18.20 -5.16
C LEU A 78 8.00 -18.22 -6.69
N HIS A 79 8.80 -17.30 -7.22
CA HIS A 79 9.06 -17.11 -8.65
C HIS A 79 10.56 -17.18 -8.97
N ALA A 80 11.38 -17.78 -8.07
CA ALA A 80 12.84 -17.90 -8.19
C ALA A 80 13.54 -16.54 -8.47
N SER A 81 13.00 -15.46 -7.92
CA SER A 81 13.47 -14.08 -8.13
C SER A 81 13.89 -13.38 -6.83
N GLU A 82 14.09 -14.14 -5.74
CA GLU A 82 14.48 -13.62 -4.43
C GLU A 82 15.80 -12.85 -4.41
N HIS A 83 16.67 -13.09 -5.37
CA HIS A 83 17.95 -12.40 -5.53
C HIS A 83 17.83 -11.05 -6.24
N ARG A 84 16.63 -10.66 -6.67
CA ARG A 84 16.34 -9.43 -7.43
C ARG A 84 15.60 -8.37 -6.62
N VAL A 85 15.51 -8.51 -5.30
CA VAL A 85 14.75 -7.58 -4.42
C VAL A 85 15.17 -6.13 -4.68
N ALA A 86 16.46 -5.83 -4.57
CA ALA A 86 16.93 -4.45 -4.76
C ALA A 86 16.65 -3.94 -6.19
N GLU A 87 16.97 -4.72 -7.21
CA GLU A 87 16.77 -4.36 -8.61
C GLU A 87 15.31 -4.00 -8.92
N LEU A 88 14.37 -4.86 -8.50
CA LEU A 88 12.95 -4.69 -8.79
C LEU A 88 12.34 -3.51 -8.04
N ASN A 89 12.67 -3.33 -6.76
CA ASN A 89 12.11 -2.26 -5.95
C ASN A 89 12.68 -0.89 -6.33
N ILE A 90 13.97 -0.80 -6.66
CA ILE A 90 14.56 0.43 -7.22
C ILE A 90 13.86 0.80 -8.53
N ALA A 91 13.71 -0.15 -9.46
CA ALA A 91 13.03 0.10 -10.72
C ALA A 91 11.56 0.53 -10.54
N ALA A 92 10.83 -0.12 -9.62
CA ALA A 92 9.45 0.24 -9.32
C ALA A 92 9.31 1.69 -8.80
N ALA A 93 10.19 2.09 -7.87
CA ALA A 93 10.18 3.44 -7.33
C ALA A 93 10.66 4.49 -8.36
N GLN A 94 11.65 4.16 -9.18
CA GLN A 94 12.11 5.04 -10.27
C GLN A 94 11.02 5.31 -11.30
N LEU A 95 10.30 4.27 -11.77
CA LEU A 95 9.19 4.43 -12.71
C LEU A 95 8.09 5.35 -12.14
N ALA A 96 7.78 5.19 -10.86
CA ALA A 96 6.83 6.04 -10.15
C ALA A 96 7.33 7.48 -10.02
N SER A 97 8.60 7.70 -9.62
CA SER A 97 9.23 9.02 -9.51
C SER A 97 9.27 9.74 -10.87
N GLU A 98 9.61 9.05 -11.94
CA GLU A 98 9.57 9.60 -13.29
C GLU A 98 8.16 10.02 -13.71
N ALA A 99 7.12 9.24 -13.34
CA ALA A 99 5.73 9.60 -13.61
C ALA A 99 5.33 10.89 -12.89
N THR A 100 5.70 11.06 -11.60
CA THR A 100 5.44 12.32 -10.86
C THR A 100 6.16 13.50 -11.49
N GLN A 101 7.41 13.34 -11.92
CA GLN A 101 8.17 14.40 -12.58
C GLN A 101 7.54 14.83 -13.91
N ARG A 102 7.13 13.88 -14.76
CA ARG A 102 6.38 14.18 -16.01
C ARG A 102 5.08 14.90 -15.72
N HIS A 103 4.32 14.42 -14.73
CA HIS A 103 3.06 15.02 -14.34
C HIS A 103 3.24 16.46 -13.82
N PHE A 104 4.24 16.67 -12.96
CA PHE A 104 4.57 18.00 -12.45
C PHE A 104 4.98 18.97 -13.57
N ALA A 105 5.81 18.52 -14.51
CA ALA A 105 6.26 19.35 -15.65
C ALA A 105 5.09 19.83 -16.53
N THR A 106 4.00 19.06 -16.61
CA THR A 106 2.84 19.39 -17.44
C THR A 106 1.74 20.15 -16.70
N THR A 107 1.57 19.89 -15.39
CA THR A 107 0.43 20.39 -14.62
C THR A 107 0.82 21.35 -13.49
N GLY A 108 2.08 21.37 -13.07
CA GLY A 108 2.55 22.08 -11.88
C GLY A 108 2.09 21.44 -10.55
N ARG A 109 1.38 20.30 -10.60
CA ARG A 109 0.83 19.64 -9.43
C ARG A 109 1.85 18.64 -8.85
N LYS A 110 2.18 18.80 -7.57
CA LYS A 110 3.02 17.85 -6.83
C LYS A 110 2.20 16.62 -6.47
N THR A 111 2.80 15.46 -6.62
CA THR A 111 2.27 14.15 -6.24
C THR A 111 3.36 13.34 -5.56
N LEU A 112 2.99 12.40 -4.70
CA LEU A 112 3.93 11.61 -3.91
C LEU A 112 3.98 10.16 -4.37
N VAL A 113 5.16 9.57 -4.25
CA VAL A 113 5.41 8.15 -4.49
C VAL A 113 5.37 7.40 -3.16
N ALA A 114 4.44 6.46 -3.02
CA ALA A 114 4.33 5.56 -1.89
C ALA A 114 4.97 4.19 -2.22
N GLY A 115 6.07 3.86 -1.57
CA GLY A 115 6.74 2.58 -1.74
C GLY A 115 5.92 1.45 -1.12
N SER A 116 5.24 0.64 -1.93
CA SER A 116 4.38 -0.45 -1.49
C SER A 116 5.17 -1.63 -0.95
N ILE A 117 4.83 -2.07 0.27
CA ILE A 117 5.41 -3.21 0.98
C ILE A 117 4.26 -4.10 1.46
N GLY A 118 4.07 -5.24 0.80
CA GLY A 118 3.06 -6.23 1.18
C GLY A 118 3.61 -7.28 2.14
N PRO A 119 2.75 -8.17 2.67
CA PRO A 119 3.12 -9.20 3.62
C PRO A 119 4.10 -10.23 3.02
N THR A 120 4.88 -10.86 3.88
CA THR A 120 5.81 -11.94 3.50
C THR A 120 5.08 -13.18 2.99
N GLY A 121 3.85 -13.40 3.46
CA GLY A 121 3.09 -14.63 3.23
C GLY A 121 3.48 -15.77 4.16
N GLU A 122 4.41 -15.54 5.09
CA GLU A 122 4.85 -16.52 6.08
C GLU A 122 4.19 -16.27 7.44
N LEU A 123 4.02 -17.33 8.22
CA LEU A 123 3.54 -17.21 9.59
C LEU A 123 4.72 -17.07 10.56
N PHE A 124 4.52 -16.17 11.54
CA PHE A 124 5.49 -15.95 12.61
C PHE A 124 5.46 -17.09 13.63
N VAL A 125 6.60 -17.29 14.31
CA VAL A 125 6.68 -18.23 15.45
C VAL A 125 5.69 -17.81 16.54
N PRO A 126 5.01 -18.74 17.24
CA PRO A 126 5.20 -20.19 17.19
C PRO A 126 4.35 -20.90 16.13
N MET A 127 3.47 -20.19 15.40
CA MET A 127 2.57 -20.81 14.40
C MET A 127 3.29 -21.16 13.10
N GLY A 128 4.34 -20.43 12.76
CA GLY A 128 5.19 -20.66 11.60
C GLY A 128 6.66 -20.68 11.97
N MET A 129 7.51 -20.35 11.00
CA MET A 129 8.97 -20.43 11.15
C MET A 129 9.66 -19.06 11.09
N LEU A 130 8.96 -18.00 10.73
CA LEU A 130 9.54 -16.66 10.59
C LEU A 130 9.67 -16.02 11.97
N ASP A 131 10.89 -15.67 12.37
CA ASP A 131 11.10 -14.86 13.57
C ASP A 131 11.14 -13.35 13.24
N HIS A 132 10.95 -12.52 14.26
CA HIS A 132 10.90 -11.06 14.10
C HIS A 132 12.16 -10.50 13.44
N ARG A 133 13.35 -10.95 13.86
CA ARG A 133 14.61 -10.45 13.29
C ARG A 133 14.77 -10.81 11.83
N GLN A 134 14.39 -12.02 11.45
CA GLN A 134 14.41 -12.45 10.05
C GLN A 134 13.44 -11.62 9.20
N ALA A 135 12.23 -11.36 9.72
CA ALA A 135 11.26 -10.52 9.05
C ALA A 135 11.77 -9.08 8.87
N VAL A 136 12.39 -8.48 9.89
CA VAL A 136 13.02 -7.16 9.80
C VAL A 136 14.07 -7.11 8.69
N GLU A 137 14.94 -8.11 8.56
CA GLU A 137 15.95 -8.12 7.50
C GLU A 137 15.29 -8.23 6.11
N VAL A 138 14.27 -9.06 5.94
CA VAL A 138 13.52 -9.20 4.68
C VAL A 138 12.88 -7.88 4.27
N PHE A 139 12.21 -7.20 5.18
CA PHE A 139 11.57 -5.91 4.90
C PHE A 139 12.60 -4.79 4.71
N ARG A 140 13.74 -4.83 5.40
CA ARG A 140 14.77 -3.81 5.29
C ARG A 140 15.37 -3.75 3.88
N GLU A 141 15.64 -4.90 3.27
CA GLU A 141 16.15 -4.95 1.90
C GLU A 141 15.18 -4.25 0.93
N GLN A 142 13.89 -4.56 1.04
CA GLN A 142 12.86 -3.93 0.23
C GLN A 142 12.71 -2.43 0.51
N ALA A 143 12.62 -2.04 1.78
CA ALA A 143 12.43 -0.65 2.19
C ALA A 143 13.59 0.26 1.73
N MET A 144 14.83 -0.21 1.89
CA MET A 144 16.03 0.52 1.45
C MET A 144 16.04 0.70 -0.07
N ALA A 145 15.69 -0.33 -0.83
CA ALA A 145 15.61 -0.27 -2.29
C ALA A 145 14.53 0.71 -2.78
N LEU A 146 13.37 0.73 -2.15
CA LEU A 146 12.29 1.68 -2.46
C LEU A 146 12.72 3.13 -2.17
N ALA A 147 13.39 3.36 -1.04
CA ALA A 147 13.91 4.68 -0.69
C ALA A 147 15.00 5.14 -1.68
N GLU A 148 15.93 4.25 -2.06
CA GLU A 148 16.96 4.52 -3.07
C GLU A 148 16.35 4.86 -4.44
N GLY A 149 15.27 4.18 -4.81
CA GLY A 149 14.55 4.42 -6.07
C GLY A 149 13.74 5.71 -6.10
N GLY A 150 13.57 6.40 -4.96
CA GLY A 150 12.90 7.71 -4.88
C GLY A 150 11.48 7.68 -4.35
N ALA A 151 11.12 6.73 -3.49
CA ALA A 151 9.88 6.78 -2.73
C ALA A 151 9.90 7.96 -1.73
N ASP A 152 8.75 8.64 -1.57
CA ASP A 152 8.55 9.74 -0.63
C ASP A 152 8.04 9.25 0.74
N VAL A 153 7.34 8.11 0.74
CA VAL A 153 6.76 7.45 1.92
C VAL A 153 6.83 5.94 1.73
N LEU A 154 7.02 5.18 2.80
CA LEU A 154 6.90 3.73 2.76
C LEU A 154 5.51 3.30 3.22
N TRP A 155 4.87 2.44 2.43
CA TRP A 155 3.48 2.06 2.59
C TRP A 155 3.35 0.55 2.78
N ILE A 156 3.30 0.16 4.06
CA ILE A 156 3.09 -1.22 4.50
C ILE A 156 1.59 -1.50 4.36
N GLU A 157 1.18 -2.42 3.47
CA GLU A 157 -0.23 -2.63 3.16
C GLU A 157 -0.69 -4.08 3.25
N THR A 158 -1.99 -4.24 3.51
CA THR A 158 -2.68 -5.56 3.47
C THR A 158 -2.13 -6.52 4.52
N MET A 159 -1.63 -5.99 5.62
CA MET A 159 -1.14 -6.81 6.73
C MET A 159 -2.32 -7.42 7.51
N SER A 160 -2.07 -8.52 8.20
CA SER A 160 -3.06 -9.23 9.00
C SER A 160 -2.69 -9.33 10.47
N SER A 161 -1.42 -9.16 10.83
CA SER A 161 -0.90 -9.26 12.20
C SER A 161 -0.10 -8.03 12.61
N THR A 162 -0.13 -7.73 13.88
CA THR A 162 0.68 -6.66 14.48
C THR A 162 2.17 -6.99 14.51
N GLU A 163 2.52 -8.27 14.64
CA GLU A 163 3.91 -8.73 14.62
C GLU A 163 4.58 -8.44 13.28
N GLU A 164 3.86 -8.67 12.18
CA GLU A 164 4.39 -8.39 10.84
C GLU A 164 4.49 -6.90 10.57
N VAL A 165 3.48 -6.11 10.99
CA VAL A 165 3.53 -4.64 10.92
C VAL A 165 4.70 -4.10 11.74
N ALA A 166 4.96 -4.63 12.96
CA ALA A 166 6.08 -4.20 13.79
C ALA A 166 7.42 -4.41 13.07
N ALA A 167 7.64 -5.60 12.51
CA ALA A 167 8.89 -5.92 11.81
C ALA A 167 9.08 -5.06 10.55
N ALA A 168 8.02 -4.86 9.76
CA ALA A 168 8.07 -4.02 8.58
C ALA A 168 8.31 -2.54 8.94
N THR A 169 7.68 -2.03 10.01
CA THR A 169 7.87 -0.66 10.49
C THR A 169 9.28 -0.43 11.03
N GLU A 170 9.83 -1.37 11.82
CA GLU A 170 11.21 -1.30 12.29
C GLU A 170 12.19 -1.20 11.12
N ALA A 171 11.98 -2.03 10.10
CA ALA A 171 12.78 -2.00 8.87
C ALA A 171 12.63 -0.68 8.11
N ALA A 172 11.40 -0.23 7.88
CA ALA A 172 11.09 0.96 7.11
C ALA A 172 11.65 2.24 7.77
N LYS A 173 11.59 2.37 9.09
CA LYS A 173 12.14 3.51 9.85
C LYS A 173 13.64 3.69 9.66
N THR A 174 14.38 2.66 9.27
CA THR A 174 15.83 2.79 8.98
C THR A 174 16.13 3.68 7.79
N THR A 175 15.15 3.92 6.92
CA THR A 175 15.29 4.80 5.73
C THR A 175 15.16 6.28 6.07
N GLY A 176 14.53 6.63 7.19
CA GLY A 176 14.18 8.00 7.57
C GLY A 176 12.98 8.57 6.84
N LEU A 177 12.30 7.79 5.99
CA LEU A 177 11.05 8.18 5.34
C LEU A 177 9.85 7.99 6.29
N PRO A 178 8.76 8.75 6.11
CA PRO A 178 7.50 8.51 6.80
C PRO A 178 6.96 7.11 6.49
N VAL A 179 6.29 6.49 7.47
CA VAL A 179 5.77 5.13 7.37
C VAL A 179 4.27 5.11 7.58
N CYS A 180 3.56 4.57 6.59
CA CYS A 180 2.15 4.22 6.65
C CYS A 180 1.99 2.71 6.85
N ALA A 181 1.01 2.29 7.66
CA ALA A 181 0.61 0.88 7.70
C ALA A 181 -0.91 0.72 7.62
N THR A 182 -1.36 -0.27 6.84
CA THR A 182 -2.78 -0.61 6.70
C THR A 182 -3.03 -2.09 6.89
N LEU A 183 -4.14 -2.43 7.55
CA LEU A 183 -4.63 -3.78 7.72
C LEU A 183 -5.90 -4.01 6.89
N SER A 184 -6.18 -5.28 6.58
CA SER A 184 -7.48 -5.71 6.05
C SER A 184 -8.34 -6.23 7.19
N PHE A 185 -9.54 -5.63 7.40
CA PHE A 185 -10.50 -5.98 8.46
C PHE A 185 -11.72 -6.70 7.86
N ASP A 186 -11.48 -7.84 7.24
CA ASP A 186 -12.46 -8.60 6.46
C ASP A 186 -13.06 -9.80 7.21
N THR A 187 -12.58 -10.08 8.42
CA THR A 187 -13.04 -11.21 9.24
C THR A 187 -13.77 -10.72 10.49
N ALA A 188 -15.09 -10.65 10.43
CA ALA A 188 -15.93 -10.21 11.56
C ALA A 188 -15.51 -8.84 12.14
N ARG A 189 -15.14 -7.89 11.29
CA ARG A 189 -14.60 -6.55 11.62
C ARG A 189 -13.24 -6.56 12.30
N CYS A 190 -12.51 -7.65 12.18
CA CYS A 190 -11.12 -7.78 12.63
C CYS A 190 -10.23 -8.17 11.45
N SER A 191 -8.92 -8.05 11.62
CA SER A 191 -7.98 -8.69 10.71
C SER A 191 -8.09 -10.22 10.82
N MET A 192 -7.48 -10.94 9.90
CA MET A 192 -7.43 -12.41 9.93
C MET A 192 -6.85 -12.94 11.26
N MET A 193 -5.97 -12.20 11.90
CA MET A 193 -5.35 -12.53 13.19
C MET A 193 -6.11 -11.96 14.40
N GLY A 194 -7.33 -11.43 14.20
CA GLY A 194 -8.21 -10.98 15.27
C GLY A 194 -7.93 -9.56 15.80
N VAL A 195 -7.11 -8.79 15.12
CA VAL A 195 -6.82 -7.39 15.50
C VAL A 195 -8.01 -6.52 15.16
N THR A 196 -8.55 -5.78 16.14
CA THR A 196 -9.62 -4.81 15.90
C THR A 196 -9.07 -3.48 15.36
N PRO A 197 -9.89 -2.65 14.69
CA PRO A 197 -9.49 -1.30 14.27
C PRO A 197 -8.98 -0.43 15.43
N MET A 198 -9.59 -0.53 16.60
CA MET A 198 -9.20 0.21 17.79
C MET A 198 -7.86 -0.28 18.38
N ASP A 199 -7.63 -1.60 18.43
CA ASP A 199 -6.36 -2.17 18.87
C ASP A 199 -5.24 -1.78 17.91
N PHE A 200 -5.52 -1.76 16.61
CA PHE A 200 -4.55 -1.30 15.60
C PHE A 200 -4.22 0.18 15.75
N ALA A 201 -5.20 1.02 16.05
CA ALA A 201 -4.97 2.44 16.28
C ALA A 201 -4.05 2.68 17.49
N GLN A 202 -4.26 1.97 18.60
CA GLN A 202 -3.37 2.06 19.76
C GLN A 202 -1.96 1.54 19.42
N PHE A 203 -1.89 0.41 18.77
CA PHE A 203 -0.62 -0.19 18.33
C PHE A 203 0.18 0.74 17.41
N ALA A 204 -0.49 1.44 16.48
CA ALA A 204 0.15 2.40 15.58
C ALA A 204 0.85 3.55 16.34
N VAL A 205 0.25 4.01 17.42
CA VAL A 205 0.88 5.02 18.33
C VAL A 205 2.11 4.42 19.01
N ASP A 206 1.97 3.20 19.54
CA ASP A 206 3.04 2.56 20.32
C ASP A 206 4.29 2.29 19.49
N ILE A 207 4.12 1.98 18.19
CA ILE A 207 5.24 1.81 17.25
C ILE A 207 5.57 3.07 16.44
N GLU A 208 4.92 4.20 16.76
CA GLU A 208 5.17 5.52 16.17
C GLU A 208 5.04 5.50 14.63
N LEU A 209 3.91 5.02 14.11
CA LEU A 209 3.56 5.20 12.70
C LEU A 209 3.26 6.67 12.39
N ASP A 210 3.50 7.09 11.16
CA ASP A 210 3.11 8.43 10.68
C ASP A 210 1.68 8.46 10.15
N MET A 211 1.16 7.33 9.69
CA MET A 211 -0.20 7.14 9.17
C MET A 211 -0.63 5.70 9.38
N LEU A 212 -1.94 5.47 9.48
CA LEU A 212 -2.50 4.12 9.58
C LEU A 212 -3.84 4.04 8.87
N GLY A 213 -4.35 2.82 8.66
CA GLY A 213 -5.70 2.70 8.12
C GLY A 213 -6.12 1.29 7.74
N SER A 214 -7.13 1.25 6.88
CA SER A 214 -7.69 0.03 6.34
C SER A 214 -7.56 -0.01 4.82
N ASN A 215 -7.22 -1.18 4.27
CA ASN A 215 -7.21 -1.39 2.83
C ASN A 215 -7.80 -2.75 2.43
N CYS A 216 -8.09 -2.93 1.15
CA CYS A 216 -8.70 -4.13 0.59
C CYS A 216 -10.07 -4.46 1.22
N GLY A 217 -10.22 -5.62 1.85
CA GLY A 217 -11.46 -6.07 2.47
C GLY A 217 -12.53 -6.52 1.47
N ILE A 218 -13.72 -6.81 1.97
CA ILE A 218 -14.83 -7.38 1.21
C ILE A 218 -15.69 -6.33 0.50
N GLY A 219 -15.55 -5.06 0.85
CA GLY A 219 -16.27 -3.98 0.20
C GLY A 219 -16.12 -2.62 0.87
N PRO A 220 -16.66 -1.56 0.24
CA PRO A 220 -16.46 -0.20 0.72
C PRO A 220 -17.23 0.11 2.01
N ALA A 221 -18.32 -0.62 2.32
CA ALA A 221 -19.08 -0.43 3.54
C ALA A 221 -18.29 -0.91 4.77
N GLU A 222 -17.69 -2.09 4.68
CA GLU A 222 -16.85 -2.67 5.73
C GLU A 222 -15.56 -1.90 5.91
N LEU A 223 -15.01 -1.37 4.81
CA LEU A 223 -13.87 -0.46 4.87
C LEU A 223 -14.22 0.80 5.66
N LEU A 224 -15.36 1.43 5.38
CA LEU A 224 -15.79 2.64 6.08
C LEU A 224 -16.04 2.36 7.57
N ASP A 225 -16.66 1.22 7.91
CA ASP A 225 -16.89 0.79 9.30
C ASP A 225 -15.55 0.62 10.06
N SER A 226 -14.56 -0.03 9.46
CA SER A 226 -13.24 -0.17 10.06
C SER A 226 -12.49 1.16 10.19
N THR A 227 -12.60 2.04 9.19
CA THR A 227 -12.04 3.39 9.22
C THR A 227 -12.66 4.22 10.35
N GLN A 228 -13.99 4.18 10.51
CA GLN A 228 -14.69 4.83 11.63
C GLN A 228 -14.24 4.27 12.99
N GLY A 229 -13.99 2.96 13.08
CA GLY A 229 -13.46 2.33 14.29
C GLY A 229 -12.06 2.84 14.66
N ILE A 230 -11.21 3.10 13.67
CA ILE A 230 -9.90 3.73 13.89
C ILE A 230 -10.06 5.17 14.37
N VAL A 231 -10.86 5.97 13.67
CA VAL A 231 -11.09 7.40 14.02
C VAL A 231 -11.72 7.54 15.41
N ALA A 232 -12.65 6.65 15.78
CA ALA A 232 -13.31 6.63 17.08
C ALA A 232 -12.34 6.38 18.26
N SER A 233 -11.13 5.87 18.00
CA SER A 233 -10.08 5.78 19.02
C SER A 233 -9.54 7.14 19.49
N GLY A 234 -9.86 8.22 18.75
CA GLY A 234 -9.35 9.57 19.02
C GLY A 234 -7.90 9.80 18.59
N ILE A 235 -7.36 8.93 17.71
CA ILE A 235 -6.00 9.06 17.21
C ILE A 235 -5.85 10.34 16.37
N ALA A 236 -4.70 11.02 16.51
CA ALA A 236 -4.40 12.25 15.79
C ALA A 236 -3.61 12.02 14.48
N LEU A 237 -3.35 10.76 14.11
CA LEU A 237 -2.66 10.41 12.86
C LEU A 237 -3.61 10.47 11.67
N PRO A 238 -3.11 10.77 10.46
CA PRO A 238 -3.88 10.61 9.23
C PRO A 238 -4.38 9.17 9.05
N VAL A 239 -5.65 9.02 8.70
CA VAL A 239 -6.30 7.70 8.55
C VAL A 239 -6.54 7.41 7.07
N VAL A 240 -6.15 6.22 6.66
CA VAL A 240 -6.27 5.72 5.27
C VAL A 240 -7.51 4.86 5.13
N ALA A 241 -8.28 5.11 4.06
CA ALA A 241 -9.38 4.29 3.59
C ALA A 241 -9.17 3.91 2.11
N LYS A 242 -8.62 2.72 1.82
CA LYS A 242 -8.30 2.26 0.45
C LYS A 242 -8.89 0.88 0.20
N GLY A 243 -10.20 0.82 -0.12
CA GLY A 243 -10.96 -0.41 -0.20
C GLY A 243 -11.24 -0.95 -1.58
N ASN A 244 -11.58 -2.24 -1.62
CA ASN A 244 -12.08 -2.89 -2.81
C ASN A 244 -13.53 -2.45 -3.11
N CYS A 245 -13.91 -2.50 -4.39
CA CYS A 245 -15.29 -2.23 -4.81
C CYS A 245 -16.21 -3.46 -4.72
N GLY A 246 -15.97 -4.32 -3.76
CA GLY A 246 -16.66 -5.59 -3.53
C GLY A 246 -15.73 -6.79 -3.63
N ILE A 247 -16.28 -7.99 -3.40
CA ILE A 247 -15.51 -9.23 -3.54
C ILE A 247 -15.29 -9.52 -5.04
N PRO A 248 -14.05 -9.79 -5.46
CA PRO A 248 -13.77 -10.14 -6.84
C PRO A 248 -14.45 -11.47 -7.21
N GLN A 249 -15.10 -11.50 -8.36
CA GLN A 249 -15.72 -12.70 -8.92
C GLN A 249 -15.08 -13.01 -10.26
N TYR A 250 -14.65 -14.24 -10.45
CA TYR A 250 -14.11 -14.69 -11.73
C TYR A 250 -15.25 -15.22 -12.60
N MET A 251 -15.60 -14.49 -13.65
CA MET A 251 -16.65 -14.84 -14.61
C MET A 251 -16.17 -14.59 -16.03
N ASP A 252 -16.48 -15.49 -16.96
CA ASP A 252 -16.18 -15.37 -18.39
C ASP A 252 -14.70 -15.05 -18.72
N GLY A 253 -13.77 -15.57 -17.90
CA GLY A 253 -12.34 -15.37 -18.10
C GLY A 253 -11.79 -14.05 -17.56
N ALA A 254 -12.59 -13.25 -16.85
CA ALA A 254 -12.21 -11.97 -16.28
C ALA A 254 -12.63 -11.82 -14.81
N ILE A 255 -11.97 -10.91 -14.11
CA ILE A 255 -12.35 -10.52 -12.74
C ILE A 255 -13.39 -9.40 -12.82
N HIS A 256 -14.52 -9.61 -12.16
CA HIS A 256 -15.61 -8.65 -12.04
C HIS A 256 -15.82 -8.25 -10.58
N PHE A 257 -16.20 -6.99 -10.37
CA PHE A 257 -16.60 -6.44 -9.08
C PHE A 257 -18.02 -5.89 -9.17
N HIS A 258 -18.79 -5.97 -8.07
CA HIS A 258 -20.14 -5.43 -8.03
C HIS A 258 -20.22 -3.91 -7.85
N GLY A 259 -19.15 -3.29 -7.37
CA GLY A 259 -19.09 -1.83 -7.19
C GLY A 259 -18.97 -1.10 -8.52
N SER A 260 -19.60 0.08 -8.61
CA SER A 260 -19.45 0.99 -9.73
C SER A 260 -18.51 2.15 -9.36
N PRO A 261 -17.94 2.87 -10.35
CA PRO A 261 -17.17 4.10 -10.09
C PRO A 261 -17.96 5.13 -9.27
N ASP A 262 -19.26 5.32 -9.56
CA ASP A 262 -20.11 6.25 -8.84
C ASP A 262 -20.31 5.85 -7.38
N LEU A 263 -20.49 4.55 -7.11
CA LEU A 263 -20.58 4.03 -5.75
C LEU A 263 -19.28 4.27 -4.99
N MET A 264 -18.12 3.95 -5.59
CA MET A 264 -16.83 4.17 -4.96
C MET A 264 -16.56 5.65 -4.70
N ALA A 265 -16.97 6.54 -5.61
CA ALA A 265 -16.86 7.98 -5.39
C ALA A 265 -17.69 8.45 -4.20
N GLN A 266 -18.91 7.91 -4.00
CA GLN A 266 -19.74 8.23 -2.83
C GLN A 266 -19.08 7.75 -1.53
N TYR A 267 -18.52 6.53 -1.50
CA TYR A 267 -17.80 6.03 -0.33
C TYR A 267 -16.51 6.81 -0.04
N ALA A 268 -15.80 7.28 -1.07
CA ALA A 268 -14.65 8.15 -0.88
C ALA A 268 -15.05 9.49 -0.21
N LEU A 269 -16.19 10.06 -0.60
CA LEU A 269 -16.73 11.26 0.07
C LEU A 269 -17.10 10.98 1.52
N PHE A 270 -17.74 9.83 1.82
CA PHE A 270 -18.04 9.45 3.20
C PHE A 270 -16.77 9.25 4.03
N ALA A 271 -15.74 8.60 3.47
CA ALA A 271 -14.47 8.42 4.15
C ALA A 271 -13.75 9.75 4.43
N ARG A 272 -13.88 10.74 3.56
CA ARG A 272 -13.36 12.10 3.78
C ARG A 272 -14.05 12.79 4.95
N ASP A 273 -15.34 12.55 5.13
CA ASP A 273 -16.19 13.25 6.10
C ASP A 273 -16.17 12.57 7.51
N VAL A 274 -15.46 11.44 7.66
CA VAL A 274 -15.21 10.73 8.91
C VAL A 274 -13.96 11.25 9.61
#